data_a19fd670c55e1c077e36f18d76f2f1c4
#
_entry.id   a19fd670c55e1c077e36f18d76f2f1c4
#
_cell.length_a   1.000
_cell.length_b   1.000
_cell.length_c   1.000
_cell.angle_alpha   90.00
_cell.angle_beta   90.00
_cell.angle_gamma   90.00
#
_symmetry.space_group_name_H-M   'P 1'
#
loop_
_entity.id
_entity.type
_entity.pdbx_description
1 polymer ?
#
loop_
_entity_poly.entity_id
_entity_poly.type
_entity_poly.pdbx_seq_one_letter_code
_entity_poly.pdbx_strand_id
1 'polypeptide(L)'
;FGVDREQGLEAIRQYVPTNNRSQKMQTANNQLIVDAYNANPTSMQAAINAFKGDTYILGAMRELGDYSHLEHQNIVNMLAERKADAVFLVGEEYLQTTSPYPVYENVEHLHTHLEEHPLKGRNILLKGSRSTQMEKLLDIL
;
A
#
# COMPACT_ATOMS: atom_id res chain seq x y z
N PHE A 1 -25.09 13.52 0.02
CA PHE A 1 -24.90 13.96 -0.47
C PHE A 1 -24.72 14.14 -0.85
N GLY A 2 -24.28 14.06 -0.57
CA GLY A 2 -23.98 14.49 -1.28
C GLY A 2 -23.53 14.42 -1.61
N VAL A 3 -23.44 14.20 -1.61
CA VAL A 3 -23.04 14.41 -2.21
C VAL A 3 -22.79 14.09 -2.50
N ASP A 4 -22.65 13.94 -2.52
CA ASP A 4 -22.42 13.98 -3.00
C ASP A 4 -22.14 13.79 -3.30
N ARG A 5 -22.22 13.79 -3.36
CA ARG A 5 -21.96 13.88 -3.78
C ARG A 5 -21.59 14.09 -3.95
N GLU A 6 -21.28 14.04 -3.76
CA GLU A 6 -20.93 14.49 -3.96
C GLU A 6 -20.41 14.55 -4.04
N GLN A 7 -20.34 14.64 -4.08
CA GLN A 7 -19.75 14.96 -4.17
C GLN A 7 -18.97 14.92 -4.24
N GLY A 8 -18.72 14.94 -4.28
CA GLY A 8 -17.71 15.01 -4.33
C GLY A 8 -17.16 15.11 -4.02
N LEU A 9 -16.95 15.20 -4.01
CA LEU A 9 -16.20 15.36 -3.57
C LEU A 9 -15.69 15.49 -2.95
N GLU A 10 -15.72 15.82 -2.81
CA GLU A 10 -15.09 15.85 -2.00
C GLU A 10 -14.35 15.29 -1.67
N ALA A 11 -14.01 14.91 -1.86
CA ALA A 11 -13.52 14.23 -1.58
C ALA A 11 -12.74 13.94 -1.21
N ILE A 12 -12.32 14.13 -1.58
CA ILE A 12 -11.68 13.77 -0.99
C ILE A 12 -11.53 14.11 0.09
N ARG A 13 -11.83 14.47 0.17
CA ARG A 13 -11.94 14.81 1.13
C ARG A 13 -11.75 14.33 2.27
N GLN A 14 -12.00 13.49 2.46
CA GLN A 14 -11.99 13.04 3.68
C GLN A 14 -11.60 11.68 3.74
N TYR A 15 -10.29 11.33 3.85
CA TYR A 15 -9.85 10.03 4.27
C TYR A 15 -10.01 9.93 5.77
N VAL A 16 -10.92 9.11 6.22
CA VAL A 16 -11.15 8.88 7.63
C VAL A 16 -10.86 7.42 7.93
N PRO A 17 -9.75 7.11 8.60
CA PRO A 17 -9.48 5.71 8.95
C PRO A 17 -10.44 5.26 10.02
N THR A 18 -11.12 4.15 9.78
CA THR A 18 -12.09 3.62 10.72
C THR A 18 -11.78 2.17 11.03
N ASN A 19 -11.44 1.87 12.27
CA ASN A 19 -11.34 0.49 12.77
C ASN A 19 -10.44 -0.40 11.91
N ASN A 20 -9.35 0.14 11.40
CA ASN A 20 -8.37 -0.62 10.63
C ASN A 20 -8.93 -1.22 9.35
N ARG A 21 -9.96 -0.62 8.82
CA ARG A 21 -10.59 -1.17 7.62
C ARG A 21 -10.05 -0.53 6.37
N SER A 22 -10.03 -1.34 5.32
CA SER A 22 -9.67 -0.84 4.00
C SER A 22 -10.69 0.18 3.55
N GLN A 23 -10.23 1.26 2.99
CA GLN A 23 -11.10 2.32 2.48
C GLN A 23 -10.81 2.54 1.01
N LYS A 24 -11.88 2.65 0.23
CA LYS A 24 -11.75 3.01 -1.16
C LYS A 24 -11.61 4.51 -1.27
N MET A 25 -10.66 4.94 -2.10
CA MET A 25 -10.40 6.35 -2.30
C MET A 25 -10.07 6.58 -3.75
N GLN A 26 -10.56 7.68 -4.30
CA GLN A 26 -10.22 8.05 -5.66
C GLN A 26 -9.47 9.36 -5.63
N THR A 27 -8.33 9.40 -6.29
CA THR A 27 -7.56 10.63 -6.47
C THR A 27 -7.78 11.12 -7.89
N ALA A 28 -7.13 12.24 -8.22
CA ALA A 28 -7.21 12.76 -9.59
C ALA A 28 -6.64 11.77 -10.60
N ASN A 29 -5.71 10.91 -10.19
CA ASN A 29 -4.99 10.04 -11.10
C ASN A 29 -5.31 8.55 -10.96
N ASN A 30 -5.72 8.10 -9.78
CA ASN A 30 -5.77 6.68 -9.48
C ASN A 30 -6.97 6.32 -8.60
N GLN A 31 -7.29 5.02 -8.56
CA GLN A 31 -8.23 4.48 -7.59
C GLN A 31 -7.46 3.67 -6.59
N LEU A 32 -7.73 3.91 -5.31
CA LEU A 32 -6.95 3.32 -4.23
C LEU A 32 -7.83 2.53 -3.28
N ILE A 33 -7.27 1.44 -2.76
CA ILE A 33 -7.75 0.82 -1.53
C ILE A 33 -6.68 1.10 -0.50
N VAL A 34 -7.02 1.88 0.53
CA VAL A 34 -6.05 2.38 1.50
C VAL A 34 -6.27 1.71 2.84
N ASP A 35 -5.22 1.10 3.36
CA ASP A 35 -5.21 0.52 4.70
C ASP A 35 -3.84 0.77 5.29
N ALA A 36 -3.63 2.00 5.76
CA ALA A 36 -2.32 2.45 6.24
C ALA A 36 -2.23 2.43 7.76
N TYR A 37 -3.22 1.83 8.43
CA TYR A 37 -3.25 1.84 9.88
C TYR A 37 -2.61 0.61 10.50
N ASN A 38 -2.85 -0.56 9.90
CA ASN A 38 -2.40 -1.80 10.50
C ASN A 38 -2.01 -2.81 9.42
N ALA A 39 -0.92 -3.50 9.65
CA ALA A 39 -0.49 -4.56 8.75
C ALA A 39 0.16 -5.66 9.58
N ASN A 40 -0.41 -6.85 9.51
CA ASN A 40 0.17 -8.05 10.09
C ASN A 40 0.09 -9.15 9.02
N PRO A 41 0.74 -10.29 9.24
CA PRO A 41 0.77 -11.33 8.19
C PRO A 41 -0.61 -11.74 7.70
N THR A 42 -1.55 -11.93 8.61
CA THR A 42 -2.89 -12.37 8.24
C THR A 42 -3.63 -11.31 7.43
N SER A 43 -3.62 -10.05 7.91
CA SER A 43 -4.34 -8.99 7.21
C SER A 43 -3.69 -8.66 5.87
N MET A 44 -2.37 -8.75 5.80
CA MET A 44 -1.66 -8.49 4.56
C MET A 44 -1.99 -9.55 3.51
N GLN A 45 -1.96 -10.83 3.90
CA GLN A 45 -2.30 -11.91 2.98
C GLN A 45 -3.74 -11.82 2.51
N ALA A 46 -4.65 -11.51 3.42
CA ALA A 46 -6.06 -11.38 3.07
C ALA A 46 -6.28 -10.24 2.08
N ALA A 47 -5.63 -9.10 2.30
CA ALA A 47 -5.77 -7.96 1.41
C ALA A 47 -5.23 -8.27 0.02
N ILE A 48 -4.07 -8.91 -0.06
CA ILE A 48 -3.47 -9.26 -1.34
C ILE A 48 -4.37 -10.24 -2.10
N ASN A 49 -4.90 -11.24 -1.40
CA ASN A 49 -5.77 -12.23 -2.04
C ASN A 49 -7.07 -11.61 -2.55
N ALA A 50 -7.61 -10.65 -1.83
CA ALA A 50 -8.89 -10.03 -2.21
C ALA A 50 -8.74 -8.95 -3.27
N PHE A 51 -7.55 -8.38 -3.42
CA PHE A 51 -7.35 -7.25 -4.31
C PHE A 51 -7.34 -7.67 -5.77
N LYS A 52 -8.09 -6.94 -6.59
CA LYS A 52 -8.24 -7.25 -8.01
C LYS A 52 -7.61 -6.19 -8.92
N GLY A 53 -6.82 -5.29 -8.36
CA GLY A 53 -6.19 -4.24 -9.15
C GLY A 53 -4.83 -4.64 -9.71
N ASP A 54 -4.08 -3.64 -10.13
CA ASP A 54 -2.85 -3.87 -10.89
C ASP A 54 -1.59 -3.40 -10.18
N THR A 55 -1.70 -2.65 -9.09
CA THR A 55 -0.53 -2.07 -8.44
C THR A 55 -0.61 -2.28 -6.93
N TYR A 56 0.51 -2.68 -6.36
CA TYR A 56 0.62 -2.91 -4.93
C TYR A 56 1.68 -1.98 -4.36
N ILE A 57 1.34 -1.22 -3.33
CA ILE A 57 2.30 -0.42 -2.57
C ILE A 57 2.18 -0.90 -1.13
N LEU A 58 3.14 -1.68 -0.69
CA LEU A 58 3.05 -2.40 0.57
C LEU A 58 4.18 -1.99 1.50
N GLY A 59 3.81 -1.59 2.72
CA GLY A 59 4.76 -1.24 3.75
C GLY A 59 5.08 -2.42 4.64
N ALA A 60 6.15 -2.28 5.40
CA ALA A 60 6.60 -3.34 6.30
C ALA A 60 5.60 -3.59 7.42
N MET A 61 5.59 -4.83 7.88
CA MET A 61 4.84 -5.22 9.06
C MET A 61 5.74 -5.06 10.28
N ARG A 62 5.14 -4.74 11.43
CA ARG A 62 5.91 -4.49 12.65
C ARG A 62 5.59 -5.51 13.72
N GLU A 63 6.46 -5.56 14.73
CA GLU A 63 6.25 -6.36 15.94
C GLU A 63 6.21 -7.86 15.67
N LEU A 64 6.97 -8.32 14.69
CA LEU A 64 7.03 -9.75 14.35
C LEU A 64 8.21 -10.46 14.99
N GLY A 65 9.15 -9.73 15.58
CA GLY A 65 10.31 -10.32 16.21
C GLY A 65 11.11 -11.18 15.23
N ASP A 66 11.40 -12.40 15.66
CA ASP A 66 12.21 -13.33 14.85
C ASP A 66 11.49 -13.81 13.59
N TYR A 67 10.19 -13.61 13.51
CA TYR A 67 9.43 -14.03 12.33
C TYR A 67 9.41 -12.97 11.23
N SER A 68 10.01 -11.80 11.48
CA SER A 68 9.93 -10.68 10.54
C SER A 68 10.44 -11.07 9.15
N HIS A 69 11.64 -11.65 9.09
CA HIS A 69 12.21 -12.00 7.79
C HIS A 69 11.32 -13.02 7.04
N LEU A 70 10.88 -14.05 7.76
CA LEU A 70 10.05 -15.09 7.13
C LEU A 70 8.75 -14.51 6.60
N GLU A 71 8.09 -13.69 7.40
CA GLU A 71 6.78 -13.16 7.01
C GLU A 71 6.89 -12.17 5.86
N HIS A 72 7.93 -11.35 5.86
CA HIS A 72 8.13 -10.44 4.74
C HIS A 72 8.48 -11.20 3.46
N GLN A 73 9.30 -12.25 3.58
CA GLN A 73 9.62 -13.09 2.43
C GLN A 73 8.37 -13.80 1.89
N ASN A 74 7.49 -14.25 2.78
CA ASN A 74 6.23 -14.87 2.37
C ASN A 74 5.37 -13.92 1.54
N ILE A 75 5.32 -12.64 1.93
CA ILE A 75 4.57 -11.64 1.16
C ILE A 75 5.17 -11.48 -0.24
N VAL A 76 6.49 -11.40 -0.34
CA VAL A 76 7.15 -11.29 -1.63
C VAL A 76 6.85 -12.51 -2.51
N ASN A 77 6.94 -13.71 -1.93
CA ASN A 77 6.67 -14.94 -2.66
C ASN A 77 5.22 -14.99 -3.16
N MET A 78 4.29 -14.54 -2.33
CA MET A 78 2.89 -14.51 -2.67
C MET A 78 2.63 -13.59 -3.87
N LEU A 79 3.25 -12.41 -3.87
CA LEU A 79 3.12 -11.47 -4.97
C LEU A 79 3.71 -12.05 -6.26
N ALA A 80 4.85 -12.72 -6.16
CA ALA A 80 5.48 -13.33 -7.32
C ALA A 80 4.62 -14.44 -7.90
N GLU A 81 3.98 -15.24 -7.04
CA GLU A 81 3.09 -16.29 -7.49
C GLU A 81 1.86 -15.74 -8.21
N ARG A 82 1.39 -14.59 -7.79
CA ARG A 82 0.27 -13.92 -8.44
C ARG A 82 0.67 -13.20 -9.73
N LYS A 83 1.97 -13.15 -10.02
CA LYS A 83 2.50 -12.45 -11.19
C LYS A 83 2.08 -10.98 -11.18
N ALA A 84 2.18 -10.36 -10.00
CA ALA A 84 1.84 -8.96 -9.86
C ALA A 84 2.70 -8.10 -10.78
N ASP A 85 2.07 -7.16 -11.50
CA ASP A 85 2.78 -6.34 -12.48
C ASP A 85 3.61 -5.24 -11.83
N ALA A 86 3.00 -4.46 -10.96
CA ALA A 86 3.65 -3.32 -10.36
C ALA A 86 3.58 -3.45 -8.85
N VAL A 87 4.75 -3.55 -8.21
CA VAL A 87 4.85 -3.70 -6.77
C VAL A 87 5.94 -2.78 -6.26
N PHE A 88 5.61 -2.02 -5.22
CA PHE A 88 6.57 -1.15 -4.54
C PHE A 88 6.55 -1.53 -3.06
N LEU A 89 7.71 -1.92 -2.55
CA LEU A 89 7.83 -2.38 -1.18
C LEU A 89 8.56 -1.33 -0.36
N VAL A 90 8.07 -1.03 0.84
CA VAL A 90 8.59 0.04 1.68
C VAL A 90 8.94 -0.49 3.06
N GLY A 91 10.17 -0.29 3.47
CA GLY A 91 10.65 -0.66 4.79
C GLY A 91 11.90 -1.49 4.75
N GLU A 92 12.74 -1.31 5.75
CA GLU A 92 14.02 -2.01 5.82
C GLU A 92 13.84 -3.52 5.87
N GLU A 93 12.74 -3.97 6.43
CA GLU A 93 12.46 -5.40 6.55
C GLU A 93 12.40 -6.08 5.18
N TYR A 94 11.91 -5.36 4.17
CA TYR A 94 11.87 -5.92 2.83
C TYR A 94 13.23 -5.93 2.15
N LEU A 95 14.17 -5.09 2.60
CA LEU A 95 15.52 -5.09 2.02
C LEU A 95 16.24 -6.40 2.26
N GLN A 96 15.85 -7.13 3.30
CA GLN A 96 16.47 -8.40 3.64
C GLN A 96 15.86 -9.57 2.89
N THR A 97 14.80 -9.34 2.12
CA THR A 97 14.16 -10.40 1.36
C THR A 97 14.80 -10.55 -0.02
N THR A 98 14.60 -11.73 -0.61
CA THR A 98 14.93 -11.93 -2.02
C THR A 98 13.69 -11.53 -2.82
N SER A 99 13.80 -10.46 -3.58
CA SER A 99 12.63 -9.86 -4.23
C SER A 99 12.95 -9.42 -5.65
N PRO A 100 12.05 -9.74 -6.62
CA PRO A 100 12.17 -9.20 -7.97
C PRO A 100 11.62 -7.77 -8.07
N TYR A 101 11.07 -7.23 -6.96
CA TYR A 101 10.43 -5.93 -6.96
C TYR A 101 11.31 -4.88 -6.28
N PRO A 102 11.15 -3.60 -6.63
CA PRO A 102 11.93 -2.56 -5.98
C PRO A 102 11.53 -2.40 -4.52
N VAL A 103 12.52 -2.19 -3.67
CA VAL A 103 12.32 -1.99 -2.25
C VAL A 103 12.88 -0.61 -1.89
N TYR A 104 12.10 0.16 -1.15
CA TYR A 104 12.49 1.48 -0.70
C TYR A 104 12.65 1.46 0.81
N GLU A 105 13.71 2.04 1.30
CA GLU A 105 14.05 1.97 2.72
C GLU A 105 12.94 2.56 3.60
N ASN A 106 12.31 3.63 3.11
CA ASN A 106 11.24 4.30 3.84
C ASN A 106 10.28 4.95 2.85
N VAL A 107 9.19 5.49 3.39
CA VAL A 107 8.14 6.06 2.55
C VAL A 107 8.63 7.31 1.81
N GLU A 108 9.55 8.06 2.40
CA GLU A 108 10.08 9.26 1.77
C GLU A 108 10.85 8.93 0.49
N HIS A 109 11.59 7.84 0.49
CA HIS A 109 12.31 7.41 -0.71
C HIS A 109 11.34 7.04 -1.83
N LEU A 110 10.26 6.34 -1.50
CA LEU A 110 9.25 6.01 -2.50
C LEU A 110 8.52 7.26 -2.98
N HIS A 111 8.22 8.17 -2.08
CA HIS A 111 7.56 9.43 -2.43
C HIS A 111 8.38 10.17 -3.49
N THR A 112 9.69 10.29 -3.27
CA THR A 112 10.58 10.95 -4.22
C THR A 112 10.56 10.24 -5.58
N HIS A 113 10.61 8.92 -5.56
CA HIS A 113 10.57 8.15 -6.81
C HIS A 113 9.27 8.41 -7.58
N LEU A 114 8.14 8.40 -6.88
CA LEU A 114 6.84 8.57 -7.52
C LEU A 114 6.58 10.00 -7.97
N GLU A 115 7.24 10.98 -7.36
CA GLU A 115 7.19 12.34 -7.87
C GLU A 115 7.82 12.43 -9.25
N GLU A 116 8.89 11.66 -9.47
CA GLU A 116 9.59 11.64 -10.76
C GLU A 116 8.95 10.68 -11.75
N HIS A 117 8.27 9.66 -11.25
CA HIS A 117 7.65 8.64 -12.10
C HIS A 117 6.20 8.41 -11.63
N PRO A 118 5.30 9.36 -11.91
CA PRO A 118 3.94 9.29 -11.36
C PRO A 118 3.16 8.08 -11.88
N LEU A 119 2.33 7.53 -11.00
CA LEU A 119 1.39 6.48 -11.37
C LEU A 119 0.07 7.15 -11.77
N LYS A 120 -0.49 6.70 -12.88
CA LYS A 120 -1.74 7.26 -13.39
C LYS A 120 -2.61 6.16 -13.97
N GLY A 121 -3.91 6.27 -13.74
CA GLY A 121 -4.86 5.31 -14.27
C GLY A 121 -4.73 3.93 -13.66
N ARG A 122 -4.30 3.86 -12.40
CA ARG A 122 -4.05 2.60 -11.73
C ARG A 122 -5.06 2.29 -10.66
N ASN A 123 -5.23 1.00 -10.40
CA ASN A 123 -5.96 0.52 -9.23
C ASN A 123 -4.91 0.02 -8.25
N ILE A 124 -4.79 0.69 -7.11
CA ILE A 124 -3.66 0.51 -6.20
C ILE A 124 -4.14 0.02 -4.84
N LEU A 125 -3.47 -1.00 -4.32
CA LEU A 125 -3.60 -1.39 -2.92
C LEU A 125 -2.46 -0.74 -2.14
N LEU A 126 -2.80 0.15 -1.22
CA LEU A 126 -1.85 0.85 -0.36
C LEU A 126 -2.03 0.33 1.05
N LYS A 127 -1.08 -0.44 1.54
CA LYS A 127 -1.21 -1.08 2.84
C LYS A 127 0.15 -1.16 3.54
N GLY A 128 0.14 -0.88 4.83
CA GLY A 128 1.35 -0.97 5.63
C GLY A 128 1.02 -0.76 7.08
N SER A 129 2.01 -0.97 7.94
CA SER A 129 1.83 -0.70 9.35
C SER A 129 1.77 0.82 9.57
N ARG A 130 1.20 1.19 10.71
CA ARG A 130 1.06 2.59 11.06
C ARG A 130 2.41 3.32 11.04
N SER A 131 3.45 2.65 11.50
CA SER A 131 4.77 3.26 11.59
C SER A 131 5.43 3.51 10.24
N THR A 132 4.97 2.86 9.16
CA THR A 132 5.52 3.13 7.83
C THR A 132 4.96 4.40 7.21
N GLN A 133 3.84 4.91 7.75
CA GLN A 133 3.27 6.19 7.33
C GLN A 133 2.94 6.25 5.85
N MET A 134 2.34 5.17 5.35
CA MET A 134 2.05 5.05 3.92
C MET A 134 1.10 6.14 3.42
N GLU A 135 0.32 6.74 4.31
CA GLU A 135 -0.59 7.82 3.92
C GLU A 135 0.14 9.04 3.39
N LYS A 136 1.45 9.15 3.63
CA LYS A 136 2.24 10.25 3.07
C LYS A 136 2.30 10.22 1.55
N LEU A 137 1.97 9.07 0.95
CA LEU A 137 1.97 8.95 -0.51
C LEU A 137 0.70 9.47 -1.15
N LEU A 138 -0.35 9.76 -0.36
CA LEU A 138 -1.64 10.10 -0.93
C LEU A 138 -1.60 11.40 -1.74
N ASP A 139 -0.71 12.31 -1.42
CA ASP A 139 -0.63 13.59 -2.13
C ASP A 139 -0.06 13.46 -3.54
N ILE A 140 0.58 12.33 -3.85
CA ILE A 140 1.15 12.12 -5.19
C ILE A 140 0.49 10.97 -5.94
N LEU A 141 -0.48 10.32 -5.33
CA LEU A 141 -1.24 9.26 -5.98
C LEU A 141 -2.58 9.78 -6.46
#